data_70106c2720610532941328ef527f9aee
#
_entry.id   70106c2720610532941328ef527f9aee
#
_cell.length_a   1.000
_cell.length_b   1.000
_cell.length_c   1.000
_cell.angle_alpha   90.00
_cell.angle_beta   90.00
_cell.angle_gamma   90.00
#
_symmetry.space_group_name_H-M   'P 1'
#
loop_
_entity.id
_entity.type
_entity.pdbx_description
1 polymer ?
#
loop_
_entity_poly.entity_id
_entity_poly.type
_entity_poly.pdbx_seq_one_letter_code
_entity_poly.pdbx_strand_id
1 'polypeptide(L)'
;SFTLFIMVSVFYSQEKNKSKIDNYLVNNFSLKSNQYSVKSSIETNPNYDVYYVQQKFNNIDVHNAISTMAIKNGEVKSYNNRFVDDSYGQNSLLVPKIDSYAAIEKGLIELKISEFKNSPNGWTHTNPYNVEAKLVYIVVDDKLNLTWNFNIVTTDHKNWYDIFVSADDGKVLKKRKLDYK
;
A
#
# COMPACT_ATOMS: atom_id res chain seq x y z
N SER A 1 9.44 28.54 9.55
CA SER A 1 10.45 28.62 8.48
C SER A 1 11.25 27.34 8.28
N PHE A 2 11.46 26.51 9.30
CA PHE A 2 12.27 25.26 9.23
C PHE A 2 11.55 24.11 8.51
N THR A 3 10.24 24.02 8.64
CA THR A 3 9.41 22.93 8.04
C THR A 3 9.33 23.03 6.51
N LEU A 4 9.39 24.24 5.96
CA LEU A 4 9.33 24.46 4.50
C LEU A 4 10.62 24.04 3.81
N PHE A 5 11.76 24.16 4.49
CA PHE A 5 13.08 23.82 3.92
C PHE A 5 13.26 22.29 3.79
N ILE A 6 12.72 21.52 4.72
CA ILE A 6 12.77 20.02 4.70
C ILE A 6 11.88 19.47 3.58
N MET A 7 10.69 20.03 3.35
CA MET A 7 9.83 19.59 2.24
C MET A 7 10.47 19.84 0.87
N VAL A 8 11.12 20.99 0.67
CA VAL A 8 11.78 21.31 -0.60
C VAL A 8 12.96 20.36 -0.89
N SER A 9 13.74 19.99 0.12
CA SER A 9 14.88 19.08 -0.07
C SER A 9 14.43 17.65 -0.42
N VAL A 10 13.35 17.17 0.16
CA VAL A 10 12.78 15.83 -0.15
C VAL A 10 12.23 15.78 -1.58
N PHE A 11 11.52 16.81 -2.04
CA PHE A 11 11.05 16.92 -3.42
C PHE A 11 12.22 16.97 -4.43
N TYR A 12 13.26 17.70 -4.14
CA TYR A 12 14.43 17.83 -5.03
C TYR A 12 15.21 16.52 -5.15
N SER A 13 15.34 15.75 -4.06
CA SER A 13 15.98 14.43 -4.07
C SER A 13 15.18 13.39 -4.87
N GLN A 14 13.85 13.42 -4.78
CA GLN A 14 12.99 12.51 -5.55
C GLN A 14 13.08 12.77 -7.06
N GLU A 15 13.12 14.03 -7.50
CA GLU A 15 13.26 14.37 -8.91
C GLU A 15 14.64 14.03 -9.47
N LYS A 16 15.70 14.25 -8.67
CA LYS A 16 17.10 14.05 -9.09
C LYS A 16 17.39 12.63 -9.58
N ASN A 17 16.82 11.60 -8.95
CA ASN A 17 17.10 10.22 -9.28
C ASN A 17 15.93 9.50 -9.98
N LYS A 18 14.81 10.21 -10.22
CA LYS A 18 13.62 9.61 -10.84
C LYS A 18 13.95 8.93 -12.18
N SER A 19 14.66 9.61 -13.08
CA SER A 19 15.04 9.06 -14.37
C SER A 19 15.96 7.82 -14.25
N LYS A 20 16.78 7.75 -13.20
CA LYS A 20 17.63 6.58 -12.95
C LYS A 20 16.83 5.39 -12.47
N ILE A 21 15.87 5.62 -11.58
CA ILE A 21 14.93 4.61 -11.09
C ILE A 21 14.10 4.08 -12.28
N ASP A 22 13.50 4.99 -13.05
CA ASP A 22 12.69 4.64 -14.22
C ASP A 22 13.48 3.79 -15.21
N ASN A 23 14.67 4.23 -15.62
CA ASN A 23 15.53 3.49 -16.53
C ASN A 23 15.91 2.11 -16.00
N TYR A 24 16.24 2.01 -14.71
CA TYR A 24 16.59 0.72 -14.10
C TYR A 24 15.40 -0.25 -14.10
N LEU A 25 14.21 0.21 -13.73
CA LEU A 25 13.01 -0.63 -13.66
C LEU A 25 12.52 -1.05 -15.03
N VAL A 26 12.55 -0.16 -16.03
CA VAL A 26 12.21 -0.48 -17.42
C VAL A 26 13.18 -1.52 -18.00
N ASN A 27 14.49 -1.31 -17.86
CA ASN A 27 15.49 -2.15 -18.49
C ASN A 27 15.63 -3.54 -17.84
N ASN A 28 15.41 -3.66 -16.54
CA ASN A 28 15.60 -4.93 -15.82
C ASN A 28 14.32 -5.70 -15.55
N PHE A 29 13.14 -5.01 -15.54
CA PHE A 29 11.86 -5.61 -15.17
C PHE A 29 10.75 -5.31 -16.18
N SER A 30 11.04 -4.59 -17.28
CA SER A 30 10.07 -4.20 -18.32
C SER A 30 8.85 -3.44 -17.79
N LEU A 31 8.99 -2.77 -16.63
CA LEU A 31 7.89 -2.05 -15.98
C LEU A 31 7.59 -0.72 -16.67
N LYS A 32 6.32 -0.40 -16.80
CA LYS A 32 5.85 0.91 -17.26
C LYS A 32 5.75 1.89 -16.08
N SER A 33 5.84 3.19 -16.35
CA SER A 33 5.82 4.23 -15.31
C SER A 33 4.55 4.29 -14.46
N ASN A 34 3.44 3.71 -14.93
CA ASN A 34 2.18 3.60 -14.18
C ASN A 34 2.09 2.33 -13.31
N GLN A 35 3.07 1.43 -13.38
CA GLN A 35 3.11 0.18 -12.62
C GLN A 35 3.86 0.31 -11.29
N TYR A 36 4.38 1.49 -10.96
CA TYR A 36 5.02 1.76 -9.68
C TYR A 36 4.93 3.23 -9.28
N SER A 37 5.24 3.52 -8.03
CA SER A 37 5.46 4.86 -7.53
C SER A 37 6.60 4.87 -6.51
N VAL A 38 7.41 5.94 -6.51
CA VAL A 38 8.39 6.16 -5.46
C VAL A 38 7.68 6.77 -4.26
N LYS A 39 7.68 6.08 -3.12
CA LYS A 39 6.93 6.51 -1.92
C LYS A 39 7.74 7.45 -1.03
N SER A 40 9.03 7.16 -0.86
CA SER A 40 9.92 7.97 -0.02
C SER A 40 11.37 7.72 -0.39
N SER A 41 12.22 8.68 -0.06
CA SER A 41 13.66 8.51 -0.03
C SER A 41 14.15 8.79 1.39
N ILE A 42 15.13 8.02 1.85
CA ILE A 42 15.81 8.25 3.12
C ILE A 42 17.29 8.46 2.81
N GLU A 43 17.79 9.63 3.15
CA GLU A 43 19.22 9.88 3.19
C GLU A 43 19.78 9.28 4.49
N THR A 44 20.08 7.99 4.47
CA THR A 44 20.59 7.28 5.66
C THR A 44 22.11 7.37 5.81
N ASN A 45 22.78 7.77 4.74
CA ASN A 45 24.24 7.88 4.70
C ASN A 45 24.60 8.96 3.66
N PRO A 46 25.57 9.87 3.92
CA PRO A 46 25.98 10.88 2.95
C PRO A 46 26.44 10.30 1.59
N ASN A 47 26.56 8.98 1.50
CA ASN A 47 27.00 8.28 0.29
C ASN A 47 25.89 7.53 -0.45
N TYR A 48 24.67 7.39 0.10
CA TYR A 48 23.60 6.61 -0.52
C TYR A 48 22.24 7.28 -0.35
N ASP A 49 21.49 7.34 -1.46
CA ASP A 49 20.07 7.65 -1.47
C ASP A 49 19.29 6.33 -1.52
N VAL A 50 18.42 6.09 -0.55
CA VAL A 50 17.58 4.88 -0.50
C VAL A 50 16.15 5.24 -0.88
N TYR A 51 15.59 4.52 -1.84
CA TYR A 51 14.24 4.71 -2.36
C TYR A 51 13.36 3.50 -2.07
N TYR A 52 12.12 3.77 -1.65
CA TYR A 52 11.07 2.76 -1.55
C TYR A 52 10.17 2.87 -2.77
N VAL A 53 10.09 1.80 -3.53
CA VAL A 53 9.33 1.72 -4.79
C VAL A 53 8.15 0.78 -4.60
N GLN A 54 6.96 1.35 -4.62
CA GLN A 54 5.71 0.63 -4.47
C GLN A 54 5.20 0.14 -5.82
N GLN A 55 4.97 -1.16 -5.97
CA GLN A 55 4.29 -1.70 -7.15
C GLN A 55 2.82 -1.29 -7.18
N LYS A 56 2.34 -1.02 -8.41
CA LYS A 56 0.94 -0.72 -8.69
C LYS A 56 0.41 -1.67 -9.76
N PHE A 57 -0.85 -1.99 -9.66
CA PHE A 57 -1.62 -2.62 -10.70
C PHE A 57 -2.89 -1.77 -10.92
N ASN A 58 -3.19 -1.40 -12.18
CA ASN A 58 -4.30 -0.50 -12.51
C ASN A 58 -4.34 0.79 -11.64
N ASN A 59 -3.17 1.42 -11.42
CA ASN A 59 -2.96 2.61 -10.56
C ASN A 59 -3.25 2.42 -9.05
N ILE A 60 -3.58 1.20 -8.61
CA ILE A 60 -3.84 0.85 -7.22
C ILE A 60 -2.61 0.14 -6.66
N ASP A 61 -2.24 0.46 -5.43
CA ASP A 61 -1.08 -0.15 -4.76
C ASP A 61 -1.27 -1.66 -4.57
N VAL A 62 -0.22 -2.45 -4.80
CA VAL A 62 -0.17 -3.87 -4.45
C VAL A 62 0.39 -4.00 -3.04
N HIS A 63 -0.40 -4.55 -2.14
CA HIS A 63 -0.06 -4.66 -0.72
C HIS A 63 1.23 -5.46 -0.51
N ASN A 64 2.15 -4.94 0.32
CA ASN A 64 3.47 -5.51 0.61
C ASN A 64 4.44 -5.63 -0.58
N ALA A 65 4.09 -5.15 -1.76
CA ALA A 65 4.96 -5.12 -2.93
C ALA A 65 5.79 -3.81 -2.96
N ILE A 66 6.64 -3.63 -1.94
CA ILE A 66 7.52 -2.46 -1.81
C ILE A 66 8.96 -2.93 -1.96
N SER A 67 9.58 -2.55 -3.07
CA SER A 67 11.00 -2.80 -3.34
C SER A 67 11.86 -1.68 -2.80
N THR A 68 13.12 -1.99 -2.49
CA THR A 68 14.09 -1.01 -1.97
C THR A 68 15.24 -0.87 -2.97
N MET A 69 15.59 0.35 -3.31
CA MET A 69 16.67 0.66 -4.24
C MET A 69 17.67 1.62 -3.57
N ALA A 70 18.97 1.30 -3.60
CA ALA A 70 20.03 2.18 -3.16
C ALA A 70 20.81 2.74 -4.36
N ILE A 71 20.93 4.07 -4.40
CA ILE A 71 21.66 4.82 -5.45
C ILE A 71 22.85 5.52 -4.82
N LYS A 72 24.03 5.40 -5.46
CA LYS A 72 25.24 6.12 -5.11
C LYS A 72 25.83 6.75 -6.35
N ASN A 73 26.13 8.06 -6.29
CA ASN A 73 26.71 8.81 -7.41
C ASN A 73 25.90 8.67 -8.72
N GLY A 74 24.55 8.56 -8.61
CA GLY A 74 23.66 8.42 -9.76
C GLY A 74 23.59 7.00 -10.35
N GLU A 75 24.21 5.99 -9.71
CA GLU A 75 24.17 4.58 -10.13
C GLU A 75 23.41 3.73 -9.12
N VAL A 76 22.57 2.82 -9.60
CA VAL A 76 21.91 1.82 -8.75
C VAL A 76 22.95 0.80 -8.27
N LYS A 77 23.17 0.74 -6.97
CA LYS A 77 24.13 -0.15 -6.32
C LYS A 77 23.49 -1.42 -5.76
N SER A 78 22.23 -1.33 -5.35
CA SER A 78 21.46 -2.50 -4.93
C SER A 78 19.97 -2.30 -5.21
N TYR A 79 19.30 -3.40 -5.47
CA TYR A 79 17.85 -3.46 -5.62
C TYR A 79 17.32 -4.75 -5.00
N ASN A 80 16.47 -4.60 -3.99
CA ASN A 80 15.77 -5.73 -3.38
C ASN A 80 14.35 -5.77 -3.95
N ASN A 81 14.13 -6.66 -4.93
CA ASN A 81 12.84 -6.81 -5.59
C ASN A 81 11.83 -7.52 -4.68
N ARG A 82 10.69 -6.86 -4.46
CA ARG A 82 9.50 -7.41 -3.79
C ARG A 82 8.25 -7.30 -4.65
N PHE A 83 8.41 -7.03 -5.93
CA PHE A 83 7.28 -6.97 -6.84
C PHE A 83 6.75 -8.38 -7.09
N VAL A 84 5.46 -8.48 -7.16
CA VAL A 84 4.77 -9.71 -7.57
C VAL A 84 4.76 -9.82 -9.09
N ASP A 85 4.64 -11.05 -9.60
CA ASP A 85 4.60 -11.32 -11.01
C ASP A 85 3.36 -10.69 -11.67
N ASP A 86 3.54 -10.07 -12.84
CA ASP A 86 2.46 -9.42 -13.57
C ASP A 86 1.37 -10.41 -14.03
N SER A 87 1.72 -11.69 -14.19
CA SER A 87 0.77 -12.75 -14.54
C SER A 87 -0.33 -12.94 -13.48
N TYR A 88 -0.05 -12.59 -12.22
CA TYR A 88 -1.05 -12.63 -11.13
C TYR A 88 -2.21 -11.63 -11.33
N GLY A 89 -2.00 -10.61 -12.15
CA GLY A 89 -3.02 -9.63 -12.54
C GLY A 89 -3.99 -10.10 -13.62
N GLN A 90 -3.73 -11.24 -14.26
CA GLN A 90 -4.62 -11.76 -15.31
C GLN A 90 -6.00 -12.06 -14.72
N ASN A 91 -7.04 -11.51 -15.33
CA ASN A 91 -8.44 -11.61 -14.89
C ASN A 91 -8.75 -10.99 -13.50
N SER A 92 -7.88 -10.12 -13.00
CA SER A 92 -8.16 -9.36 -11.78
C SER A 92 -9.29 -8.36 -12.00
N LEU A 93 -10.12 -8.18 -10.97
CA LEU A 93 -11.13 -7.13 -10.96
C LEU A 93 -10.44 -5.76 -11.03
N LEU A 94 -10.84 -4.90 -11.95
CA LEU A 94 -10.24 -3.57 -12.14
C LEU A 94 -11.01 -2.45 -11.44
N VAL A 95 -12.32 -2.67 -11.22
CA VAL A 95 -13.24 -1.70 -10.61
C VAL A 95 -14.01 -2.41 -9.51
N PRO A 96 -14.15 -1.84 -8.30
CA PRO A 96 -14.89 -2.48 -7.23
C PRO A 96 -16.38 -2.63 -7.61
N LYS A 97 -16.98 -3.78 -7.30
CA LYS A 97 -18.42 -4.04 -7.45
C LYS A 97 -19.22 -3.65 -6.21
N ILE A 98 -18.58 -3.54 -5.07
CA ILE A 98 -19.16 -3.03 -3.84
C ILE A 98 -18.35 -1.80 -3.38
N ASP A 99 -19.01 -0.88 -2.70
CA ASP A 99 -18.36 0.29 -2.11
C ASP A 99 -17.66 -0.05 -0.79
N SER A 100 -16.92 0.92 -0.25
CA SER A 100 -16.17 0.76 1.00
C SER A 100 -17.07 0.49 2.20
N TYR A 101 -18.27 1.11 2.22
CA TYR A 101 -19.24 0.93 3.29
C TYR A 101 -19.76 -0.50 3.35
N ALA A 102 -20.25 -1.02 2.22
CA ALA A 102 -20.72 -2.38 2.12
C ALA A 102 -19.61 -3.41 2.44
N ALA A 103 -18.37 -3.11 2.06
CA ALA A 103 -17.24 -3.98 2.38
C ALA A 103 -16.93 -4.00 3.90
N ILE A 104 -16.97 -2.85 4.58
CA ILE A 104 -16.79 -2.78 6.03
C ILE A 104 -17.90 -3.57 6.72
N GLU A 105 -19.17 -3.32 6.37
CA GLU A 105 -20.30 -4.01 6.96
C GLU A 105 -20.20 -5.53 6.80
N LYS A 106 -19.99 -6.03 5.58
CA LYS A 106 -19.83 -7.46 5.31
C LYS A 106 -18.65 -8.06 6.06
N GLY A 107 -17.52 -7.38 6.11
CA GLY A 107 -16.35 -7.84 6.84
C GLY A 107 -16.57 -7.93 8.34
N LEU A 108 -17.25 -6.97 8.96
CA LEU A 108 -17.61 -6.99 10.38
C LEU A 108 -18.57 -8.13 10.72
N ILE A 109 -19.59 -8.34 9.87
CA ILE A 109 -20.56 -9.44 10.03
C ILE A 109 -19.86 -10.79 9.94
N GLU A 110 -19.07 -11.03 8.90
CA GLU A 110 -18.37 -12.31 8.68
C GLU A 110 -17.41 -12.63 9.84
N LEU A 111 -16.72 -11.62 10.35
CA LEU A 111 -15.77 -11.76 11.46
C LEU A 111 -16.46 -11.75 12.84
N LYS A 112 -17.78 -11.56 12.90
CA LYS A 112 -18.57 -11.44 14.15
C LYS A 112 -18.04 -10.34 15.08
N ILE A 113 -17.65 -9.21 14.51
CA ILE A 113 -17.17 -8.05 15.25
C ILE A 113 -18.33 -7.06 15.41
N SER A 114 -18.92 -7.01 16.59
CA SER A 114 -20.05 -6.11 16.90
C SER A 114 -19.62 -4.81 17.59
N GLU A 115 -18.48 -4.82 18.29
CA GLU A 115 -17.99 -3.68 19.04
C GLU A 115 -16.54 -3.35 18.68
N PHE A 116 -16.31 -2.15 18.16
CA PHE A 116 -14.98 -1.67 17.81
C PHE A 116 -14.90 -0.15 17.99
N LYS A 117 -13.69 0.33 18.18
CA LYS A 117 -13.39 1.77 18.14
C LYS A 117 -12.86 2.13 16.75
N ASN A 118 -13.08 3.39 16.43
CA ASN A 118 -12.55 3.97 15.20
C ASN A 118 -11.03 3.84 15.11
N SER A 119 -10.50 3.81 13.91
CA SER A 119 -9.07 3.87 13.68
C SER A 119 -8.43 5.00 14.49
N PRO A 120 -7.26 4.79 15.14
CA PRO A 120 -6.62 5.79 16.01
C PRO A 120 -6.28 7.12 15.31
N ASN A 121 -6.43 7.24 14.02
CA ASN A 121 -6.06 8.43 13.25
C ASN A 121 -7.10 9.56 13.23
N GLY A 122 -8.19 9.47 14.00
CA GLY A 122 -9.09 10.60 14.29
C GLY A 122 -9.78 11.27 13.10
N TRP A 123 -9.80 10.65 11.91
CA TRP A 123 -10.40 11.22 10.71
C TRP A 123 -11.92 11.02 10.76
N THR A 124 -12.65 12.11 10.68
CA THR A 124 -14.11 12.11 10.57
C THR A 124 -14.51 11.75 9.14
N HIS A 125 -14.89 10.51 8.92
CA HIS A 125 -15.44 10.07 7.65
C HIS A 125 -16.97 10.02 7.71
N THR A 126 -17.59 10.19 6.55
CA THR A 126 -19.03 10.23 6.38
C THR A 126 -19.72 8.87 6.53
N ASN A 127 -18.97 7.78 6.80
CA ASN A 127 -19.58 6.47 7.03
C ASN A 127 -19.92 6.28 8.53
N PRO A 128 -21.03 5.59 8.84
CA PRO A 128 -21.49 5.41 10.23
C PRO A 128 -20.55 4.58 11.09
N TYR A 129 -19.62 3.84 10.49
CA TYR A 129 -18.60 3.08 11.21
C TYR A 129 -17.37 3.92 11.56
N ASN A 130 -17.23 5.12 10.96
CA ASN A 130 -16.07 6.00 11.11
C ASN A 130 -14.73 5.26 10.94
N VAL A 131 -14.68 4.36 9.95
CA VAL A 131 -13.54 3.54 9.57
C VAL A 131 -13.13 3.92 8.15
N GLU A 132 -11.86 4.26 7.95
CA GLU A 132 -11.33 4.51 6.62
C GLU A 132 -10.98 3.19 5.93
N ALA A 133 -11.54 2.96 4.75
CA ALA A 133 -11.16 1.84 3.89
C ALA A 133 -10.53 2.37 2.60
N LYS A 134 -9.47 1.70 2.14
CA LYS A 134 -8.78 2.01 0.88
C LYS A 134 -8.74 0.79 -0.02
N LEU A 135 -8.77 1.04 -1.33
CA LEU A 135 -8.55 -0.02 -2.33
C LEU A 135 -7.07 -0.40 -2.36
N VAL A 136 -6.81 -1.70 -2.31
CA VAL A 136 -5.49 -2.29 -2.52
C VAL A 136 -5.64 -3.64 -3.24
N TYR A 137 -4.63 -4.02 -4.00
CA TYR A 137 -4.51 -5.41 -4.44
C TYR A 137 -3.75 -6.23 -3.41
N ILE A 138 -4.21 -7.45 -3.16
CA ILE A 138 -3.47 -8.46 -2.38
C ILE A 138 -3.27 -9.71 -3.23
N VAL A 139 -2.20 -10.46 -2.97
CA VAL A 139 -1.99 -11.77 -3.57
C VAL A 139 -2.66 -12.83 -2.70
N VAL A 140 -3.57 -13.59 -3.30
CA VAL A 140 -4.17 -14.78 -2.73
C VAL A 140 -4.19 -15.85 -3.82
N ASP A 141 -3.64 -17.03 -3.55
CA ASP A 141 -3.58 -18.17 -4.49
C ASP A 141 -3.00 -17.77 -5.87
N ASP A 142 -1.85 -17.08 -5.85
CA ASP A 142 -1.15 -16.57 -7.03
C ASP A 142 -1.99 -15.68 -7.96
N LYS A 143 -2.95 -14.98 -7.38
CA LYS A 143 -3.79 -13.99 -8.08
C LYS A 143 -3.84 -12.67 -7.35
N LEU A 144 -3.86 -11.57 -8.10
CA LEU A 144 -4.16 -10.25 -7.55
C LEU A 144 -5.67 -10.11 -7.36
N ASN A 145 -6.08 -9.91 -6.13
CA ASN A 145 -7.46 -9.67 -5.75
C ASN A 145 -7.63 -8.23 -5.31
N LEU A 146 -8.56 -7.49 -5.95
CA LEU A 146 -8.93 -6.15 -5.53
C LEU A 146 -9.71 -6.23 -4.23
N THR A 147 -9.24 -5.50 -3.21
CA THR A 147 -9.83 -5.52 -1.87
C THR A 147 -10.01 -4.12 -1.30
N TRP A 148 -11.01 -3.99 -0.43
CA TRP A 148 -11.09 -2.91 0.53
C TRP A 148 -10.30 -3.31 1.78
N ASN A 149 -9.27 -2.53 2.09
CA ASN A 149 -8.45 -2.71 3.29
C ASN A 149 -8.80 -1.66 4.33
N PHE A 150 -9.05 -2.09 5.55
CA PHE A 150 -9.32 -1.22 6.67
C PHE A 150 -8.81 -1.80 8.00
N ASN A 151 -8.61 -0.91 8.97
CA ASN A 151 -8.14 -1.28 10.30
C ASN A 151 -9.24 -1.02 11.32
N ILE A 152 -9.37 -1.92 12.29
CA ILE A 152 -10.26 -1.76 13.43
C ILE A 152 -9.56 -2.12 14.74
N VAL A 153 -9.98 -1.45 15.81
CA VAL A 153 -9.56 -1.76 17.18
C VAL A 153 -10.80 -2.14 17.97
N THR A 154 -10.76 -3.28 18.66
CA THR A 154 -11.88 -3.70 19.53
C THR A 154 -12.03 -2.74 20.71
N THR A 155 -13.26 -2.61 21.26
CA THR A 155 -13.55 -1.66 22.35
C THR A 155 -12.75 -1.91 23.61
N ASP A 156 -12.40 -3.18 23.87
CA ASP A 156 -11.53 -3.57 24.99
C ASP A 156 -10.04 -3.26 24.76
N HIS A 157 -9.68 -2.69 23.60
CA HIS A 157 -8.32 -2.40 23.16
C HIS A 157 -7.36 -3.60 23.09
N LYS A 158 -7.86 -4.84 23.20
CA LYS A 158 -7.02 -6.03 23.18
C LYS A 158 -6.67 -6.49 21.79
N ASN A 159 -7.48 -6.13 20.80
CA ASN A 159 -7.27 -6.60 19.44
C ASN A 159 -7.32 -5.44 18.46
N TRP A 160 -6.29 -5.40 17.62
CA TRP A 160 -6.21 -4.53 16.46
C TRP A 160 -6.12 -5.42 15.23
N TYR A 161 -7.02 -5.22 14.28
CA TYR A 161 -7.09 -6.02 13.06
C TYR A 161 -6.86 -5.18 11.82
N ASP A 162 -6.08 -5.74 10.88
CA ASP A 162 -5.93 -5.29 9.51
C ASP A 162 -6.71 -6.28 8.63
N ILE A 163 -7.76 -5.80 7.95
CA ILE A 163 -8.77 -6.61 7.30
C ILE A 163 -8.79 -6.29 5.81
N PHE A 164 -8.88 -7.33 4.99
CA PHE A 164 -8.95 -7.22 3.54
C PHE A 164 -10.22 -7.95 3.06
N VAL A 165 -11.15 -7.17 2.53
CA VAL A 165 -12.45 -7.64 2.04
C VAL A 165 -12.48 -7.56 0.53
N SER A 166 -12.86 -8.63 -0.14
CA SER A 166 -13.02 -8.67 -1.59
C SER A 166 -13.92 -7.54 -2.09
N ALA A 167 -13.41 -6.75 -3.01
CA ALA A 167 -14.18 -5.69 -3.66
C ALA A 167 -15.19 -6.22 -4.69
N ASP A 168 -15.21 -7.53 -4.94
CA ASP A 168 -16.14 -8.23 -5.82
C ASP A 168 -17.41 -8.64 -5.07
N ASP A 169 -17.27 -9.45 -4.02
CA ASP A 169 -18.39 -10.14 -3.34
C ASP A 169 -18.50 -9.82 -1.84
N GLY A 170 -17.48 -9.19 -1.26
CA GLY A 170 -17.46 -8.80 0.14
C GLY A 170 -16.97 -9.88 1.10
N LYS A 171 -16.41 -10.99 0.62
CA LYS A 171 -15.77 -11.99 1.47
C LYS A 171 -14.48 -11.45 2.10
N VAL A 172 -14.23 -11.83 3.35
CA VAL A 172 -12.93 -11.57 3.99
C VAL A 172 -11.88 -12.49 3.39
N LEU A 173 -10.95 -11.93 2.61
CA LEU A 173 -9.86 -12.69 2.02
C LEU A 173 -8.66 -12.81 2.95
N LYS A 174 -8.46 -11.83 3.83
CA LYS A 174 -7.35 -11.83 4.78
C LYS A 174 -7.71 -11.03 6.02
N LYS A 175 -7.37 -11.57 7.19
CA LYS A 175 -7.36 -10.86 8.47
C LYS A 175 -6.01 -11.07 9.14
N ARG A 176 -5.41 -10.00 9.61
CA ARG A 176 -4.18 -10.03 10.39
C ARG A 176 -4.41 -9.32 11.73
N LYS A 177 -4.10 -10.01 12.82
CA LYS A 177 -4.01 -9.36 14.12
C LYS A 177 -2.71 -8.57 14.18
N LEU A 178 -2.81 -7.31 14.59
CA LEU A 178 -1.67 -6.44 14.80
C LEU A 178 -1.39 -6.43 16.32
N ASP A 179 -0.15 -6.69 16.71
CA ASP A 179 0.24 -6.63 18.11
C ASP A 179 0.53 -5.18 18.52
N TYR A 180 -0.03 -4.76 19.65
CA TYR A 180 0.43 -3.57 20.34
C TYR A 180 1.81 -3.90 20.94
N LYS A 181 2.85 -3.22 20.47
CA LYS A 181 4.13 -3.17 21.16
C LYS A 181 4.18 -1.95 22.05
#